data_337de852374d637fcc578e47f8f2b562
#
_entry.id   337de852374d637fcc578e47f8f2b562
#
_cell.length_a   1.000
_cell.length_b   1.000
_cell.length_c   1.000
_cell.angle_alpha   90.00
_cell.angle_beta   90.00
_cell.angle_gamma   90.00
#
_symmetry.space_group_name_H-M   'P 1'
#
loop_
_entity.id
_entity.type
_entity.pdbx_description
1 polymer ?
#
loop_
_entity_poly.entity_id
_entity_poly.type
_entity_poly.pdbx_seq_one_letter_code
_entity_poly.pdbx_strand_id
1 'polypeptide(L)'
;VTITVNPTAQVNQPENLTLCNGDTAEIDFTTLNEGGDTTYDWQVVLEESDNIGPITTQGSAQGNINLAVENSTFDVLTATIEVTPTFTNNGKQCEGPSKEFTISVLPNVELIPIDDITICHGEVLEVDFETNFTGGTISYNWESSETIFSEAIGNQGTDSSLNFEVVNNNPNSILIS
;
A
#
# COMPACT_ATOMS: atom_id res chain seq x y z
N VAL A 1 -50.64 23.52 -12.83
CA VAL A 1 -49.49 23.57 -11.92
C VAL A 1 -48.74 22.23 -12.06
N THR A 2 -47.44 22.30 -12.33
CA THR A 2 -46.54 21.11 -12.34
C THR A 2 -45.72 21.16 -11.08
N ILE A 3 -45.65 20.02 -10.39
CA ILE A 3 -44.82 19.85 -9.22
C ILE A 3 -43.73 18.80 -9.59
N THR A 4 -42.49 19.18 -9.46
CA THR A 4 -41.35 18.25 -9.62
C THR A 4 -40.79 17.94 -8.24
N VAL A 5 -40.65 16.65 -7.93
CA VAL A 5 -40.02 16.18 -6.69
C VAL A 5 -38.70 15.52 -7.06
N ASN A 6 -37.61 16.09 -6.58
CA ASN A 6 -36.27 15.55 -6.79
C ASN A 6 -36.03 14.35 -5.86
N PRO A 7 -35.23 13.35 -6.30
CA PRO A 7 -34.84 12.25 -5.45
C PRO A 7 -33.86 12.71 -4.36
N THR A 8 -33.73 11.92 -3.32
CA THR A 8 -32.59 12.01 -2.40
C THR A 8 -31.31 11.66 -3.16
N ALA A 9 -30.24 12.40 -2.93
CA ALA A 9 -28.95 12.08 -3.53
C ALA A 9 -28.45 10.70 -3.07
N GLN A 10 -27.74 10.05 -3.95
CA GLN A 10 -27.12 8.75 -3.67
C GLN A 10 -25.68 8.72 -4.19
N VAL A 11 -24.83 8.02 -3.46
CA VAL A 11 -23.52 7.58 -3.91
C VAL A 11 -23.46 6.06 -3.83
N ASN A 12 -22.94 5.42 -4.88
CA ASN A 12 -22.65 3.99 -4.83
C ASN A 12 -21.55 3.77 -3.78
N GLN A 13 -21.60 2.61 -3.10
CA GLN A 13 -20.59 2.29 -2.08
C GLN A 13 -19.20 2.24 -2.73
N PRO A 14 -18.26 3.13 -2.36
CA PRO A 14 -16.88 3.01 -2.82
C PRO A 14 -16.22 1.76 -2.22
N GLU A 15 -15.28 1.18 -2.95
CA GLU A 15 -14.49 0.05 -2.46
C GLU A 15 -13.37 0.54 -1.54
N ASN A 16 -13.01 -0.30 -0.56
CA ASN A 16 -11.81 -0.07 0.24
C ASN A 16 -10.57 -0.30 -0.61
N LEU A 17 -9.55 0.55 -0.45
CA LEU A 17 -8.28 0.44 -1.16
C LEU A 17 -7.17 0.03 -0.22
N THR A 18 -6.24 -0.78 -0.75
CA THR A 18 -4.93 -1.03 -0.14
C THR A 18 -3.87 -0.69 -1.17
N LEU A 19 -2.99 0.24 -0.84
CA LEU A 19 -2.00 0.83 -1.73
C LEU A 19 -0.61 0.72 -1.11
N CYS A 20 0.42 0.77 -1.95
CA CYS A 20 1.78 0.92 -1.48
C CYS A 20 2.11 2.39 -1.21
N ASN A 21 3.12 2.63 -0.38
CA ASN A 21 3.65 3.98 -0.18
C ASN A 21 4.10 4.57 -1.53
N GLY A 22 3.63 5.77 -1.84
CA GLY A 22 3.90 6.48 -3.09
C GLY A 22 2.91 6.21 -4.24
N ASP A 23 1.97 5.29 -4.08
CA ASP A 23 0.91 5.07 -5.06
C ASP A 23 -0.07 6.25 -5.09
N THR A 24 -0.94 6.26 -6.09
CA THR A 24 -2.03 7.23 -6.21
C THR A 24 -3.37 6.57 -5.90
N ALA A 25 -4.12 7.12 -4.95
CA ALA A 25 -5.49 6.74 -4.72
C ALA A 25 -6.37 7.40 -5.79
N GLU A 26 -6.98 6.59 -6.65
CA GLU A 26 -7.92 7.03 -7.68
C GLU A 26 -9.31 6.45 -7.37
N ILE A 27 -10.26 7.34 -7.04
CA ILE A 27 -11.62 6.94 -6.69
C ILE A 27 -12.61 7.82 -7.44
N ASP A 28 -13.37 7.20 -8.32
CA ASP A 28 -14.48 7.82 -9.03
C ASP A 28 -15.79 7.53 -8.31
N PHE A 29 -16.40 8.58 -7.76
CA PHE A 29 -17.71 8.45 -7.15
C PHE A 29 -18.79 8.40 -8.23
N THR A 30 -19.71 7.46 -8.06
CA THR A 30 -20.79 7.20 -9.00
C THR A 30 -22.15 7.18 -8.30
N THR A 31 -23.23 7.41 -9.06
CA THR A 31 -24.60 7.44 -8.56
C THR A 31 -25.56 6.71 -9.48
N LEU A 32 -26.73 6.34 -8.94
CA LEU A 32 -27.89 5.90 -9.71
C LEU A 32 -28.93 7.03 -9.92
N ASN A 33 -28.68 8.24 -9.41
CA ASN A 33 -29.56 9.37 -9.66
C ASN A 33 -29.51 9.78 -11.13
N GLU A 34 -30.69 10.07 -11.70
CA GLU A 34 -30.87 10.53 -13.09
C GLU A 34 -31.69 11.82 -13.13
N GLY A 35 -31.58 12.56 -14.23
CA GLY A 35 -32.39 13.77 -14.49
C GLY A 35 -31.88 15.03 -13.82
N GLY A 36 -30.66 15.03 -13.29
CA GLY A 36 -29.96 16.16 -12.68
C GLY A 36 -28.48 15.84 -12.52
N ASP A 37 -27.76 16.72 -11.81
CA ASP A 37 -26.33 16.58 -11.54
C ASP A 37 -26.13 16.13 -10.09
N THR A 38 -25.23 15.16 -9.87
CA THR A 38 -24.81 14.76 -8.53
C THR A 38 -23.35 15.18 -8.31
N THR A 39 -23.12 15.92 -7.23
CA THR A 39 -21.79 16.29 -6.75
C THR A 39 -21.48 15.54 -5.47
N TYR A 40 -20.19 15.38 -5.18
CA TYR A 40 -19.70 14.64 -4.04
C TYR A 40 -18.77 15.52 -3.23
N ASP A 41 -19.04 15.63 -1.95
CA ASP A 41 -18.15 16.22 -0.95
C ASP A 41 -17.60 15.09 -0.10
N TRP A 42 -16.28 15.03 0.08
CA TRP A 42 -15.67 14.02 0.92
C TRP A 42 -14.81 14.66 2.00
N GLN A 43 -14.68 13.95 3.10
CA GLN A 43 -13.82 14.32 4.21
C GLN A 43 -13.14 13.10 4.81
N VAL A 44 -11.97 13.34 5.40
CA VAL A 44 -11.25 12.34 6.16
C VAL A 44 -11.77 12.34 7.60
N VAL A 45 -12.22 11.17 8.05
CA VAL A 45 -12.56 10.92 9.45
C VAL A 45 -11.33 10.28 10.08
N LEU A 46 -10.47 11.08 10.73
CA LEU A 46 -9.22 10.61 11.32
C LEU A 46 -9.42 10.09 12.74
N GLU A 47 -8.79 8.96 13.03
CA GLU A 47 -8.18 8.73 14.32
C GLU A 47 -6.75 9.32 14.30
N GLU A 48 -6.31 9.94 15.38
CA GLU A 48 -5.18 10.90 15.43
C GLU A 48 -3.79 10.40 14.95
N SER A 49 -3.64 9.15 14.53
CA SER A 49 -2.34 8.53 14.20
C SER A 49 -2.08 8.29 12.72
N ASP A 50 -3.09 8.32 11.85
CA ASP A 50 -2.97 7.79 10.50
C ASP A 50 -2.83 8.87 9.44
N ASN A 51 -1.64 9.48 9.38
CA ASN A 51 -1.31 10.44 8.33
C ASN A 51 -0.81 9.71 7.08
N ILE A 52 -1.67 9.58 6.07
CA ILE A 52 -1.34 9.00 4.76
C ILE A 52 -1.09 10.07 3.68
N GLY A 53 -0.37 11.13 4.04
CA GLY A 53 0.09 12.17 3.14
C GLY A 53 -1.00 13.15 2.68
N PRO A 54 -1.04 13.53 1.39
CA PRO A 54 -1.92 14.59 0.91
C PRO A 54 -3.41 14.41 1.18
N ILE A 55 -3.90 13.17 1.19
CA ILE A 55 -5.32 12.89 1.48
C ILE A 55 -5.68 13.36 2.88
N THR A 56 -4.90 12.97 3.89
CA THR A 56 -5.18 13.33 5.28
C THR A 56 -4.90 14.80 5.57
N THR A 57 -3.86 15.36 4.98
CA THR A 57 -3.52 16.78 5.15
C THR A 57 -4.48 17.72 4.44
N GLN A 58 -5.09 17.29 3.33
CA GLN A 58 -6.14 18.05 2.65
C GLN A 58 -7.45 18.07 3.46
N GLY A 59 -7.75 16.97 4.15
CA GLY A 59 -8.86 16.82 5.09
C GLY A 59 -10.25 16.73 4.43
N SER A 60 -10.56 17.52 3.40
CA SER A 60 -11.82 17.47 2.66
C SER A 60 -11.70 18.12 1.29
N ALA A 61 -12.49 17.68 0.31
CA ALA A 61 -12.60 18.30 -1.01
C ALA A 61 -13.88 17.89 -1.71
N GLN A 62 -14.11 18.47 -2.90
CA GLN A 62 -15.20 18.10 -3.80
C GLN A 62 -14.70 17.27 -4.97
N GLY A 63 -15.59 16.42 -5.50
CA GLY A 63 -15.33 15.58 -6.66
C GLY A 63 -14.59 14.30 -6.33
N ASN A 64 -14.07 13.67 -7.35
CA ASN A 64 -13.33 12.41 -7.23
C ASN A 64 -12.01 12.58 -6.49
N ILE A 65 -11.50 11.48 -5.93
CA ILE A 65 -10.18 11.47 -5.30
C ILE A 65 -9.14 11.06 -6.35
N ASN A 66 -8.09 11.85 -6.48
CA ASN A 66 -6.89 11.52 -7.26
C ASN A 66 -5.70 12.16 -6.54
N LEU A 67 -5.18 11.49 -5.53
CA LEU A 67 -4.13 12.00 -4.65
C LEU A 67 -3.10 10.92 -4.36
N ALA A 68 -1.83 11.30 -4.35
CA ALA A 68 -0.76 10.41 -3.89
C ALA A 68 -0.95 10.08 -2.41
N VAL A 69 -0.61 8.86 -2.03
CA VAL A 69 -0.59 8.41 -0.63
C VAL A 69 0.85 8.23 -0.17
N GLU A 70 1.10 8.52 1.09
CA GLU A 70 2.43 8.41 1.70
C GLU A 70 2.31 7.73 3.06
N ASN A 71 3.23 6.83 3.33
CA ASN A 71 3.40 6.20 4.63
C ASN A 71 4.88 6.19 4.99
N SER A 72 5.28 7.08 5.89
CA SER A 72 6.66 7.20 6.38
C SER A 72 6.94 6.37 7.64
N THR A 73 6.00 5.54 8.04
CA THR A 73 6.13 4.65 9.21
C THR A 73 6.47 3.23 8.77
N PHE A 74 6.62 2.32 9.72
CA PHE A 74 6.82 0.89 9.47
C PHE A 74 5.55 0.07 9.67
N ASP A 75 4.44 0.72 10.01
CA ASP A 75 3.14 0.10 10.21
C ASP A 75 2.21 0.42 9.05
N VAL A 76 1.17 -0.40 8.86
CA VAL A 76 0.10 -0.08 7.92
C VAL A 76 -0.73 1.07 8.48
N LEU A 77 -0.84 2.14 7.73
CA LEU A 77 -1.70 3.28 8.08
C LEU A 77 -3.04 3.18 7.34
N THR A 78 -4.13 3.55 8.00
CA THR A 78 -5.47 3.50 7.42
C THR A 78 -6.22 4.80 7.69
N ALA A 79 -6.76 5.42 6.63
CA ALA A 79 -7.67 6.55 6.73
C ALA A 79 -9.10 6.12 6.38
N THR A 80 -10.06 6.58 7.16
CA THR A 80 -11.49 6.46 6.83
C THR A 80 -11.95 7.73 6.13
N ILE A 81 -12.58 7.55 4.97
CA ILE A 81 -13.12 8.63 4.14
C ILE A 81 -14.64 8.55 4.19
N GLU A 82 -15.29 9.67 4.50
CA GLU A 82 -16.73 9.83 4.39
C GLU A 82 -17.04 10.64 3.15
N VAL A 83 -17.93 10.16 2.27
CA VAL A 83 -18.40 10.88 1.08
C VAL A 83 -19.88 11.15 1.17
N THR A 84 -20.28 12.42 0.92
CA THR A 84 -21.67 12.89 0.98
C THR A 84 -22.10 13.36 -0.42
N PRO A 85 -23.15 12.77 -1.01
CA PRO A 85 -23.68 13.18 -2.31
C PRO A 85 -24.68 14.32 -2.18
N THR A 86 -24.68 15.23 -3.15
CA THR A 86 -25.72 16.27 -3.33
C THR A 86 -26.27 16.23 -4.75
N PHE A 87 -27.55 15.96 -4.90
CA PHE A 87 -28.27 15.98 -6.18
C PHE A 87 -28.86 17.35 -6.45
N THR A 88 -28.61 17.89 -7.63
CA THR A 88 -29.12 19.22 -8.07
C THR A 88 -29.94 19.06 -9.32
N ASN A 89 -31.16 19.58 -9.28
CA ASN A 89 -32.05 19.68 -10.44
C ASN A 89 -32.86 20.99 -10.37
N ASN A 90 -32.89 21.75 -11.49
CA ASN A 90 -33.55 23.04 -11.59
C ASN A 90 -33.20 23.99 -10.43
N GLY A 91 -31.93 24.00 -10.00
CA GLY A 91 -31.45 24.89 -8.93
C GLY A 91 -31.87 24.46 -7.51
N LYS A 92 -32.57 23.33 -7.36
CA LYS A 92 -32.90 22.75 -6.06
C LYS A 92 -31.93 21.64 -5.72
N GLN A 93 -31.28 21.76 -4.57
CA GLN A 93 -30.33 20.78 -4.03
C GLN A 93 -31.01 19.87 -3.02
N CYS A 94 -30.68 18.59 -3.09
CA CYS A 94 -31.10 17.55 -2.16
C CYS A 94 -29.87 16.74 -1.76
N GLU A 95 -29.47 16.86 -0.50
CA GLU A 95 -28.39 16.07 0.07
C GLU A 95 -28.85 14.64 0.36
N GLY A 96 -27.94 13.70 0.26
CA GLY A 96 -28.18 12.29 0.57
C GLY A 96 -27.36 11.78 1.74
N PRO A 97 -27.60 10.52 2.13
CA PRO A 97 -26.81 9.89 3.18
C PRO A 97 -25.36 9.68 2.74
N SER A 98 -24.43 9.93 3.65
CA SER A 98 -23.02 9.66 3.46
C SER A 98 -22.72 8.16 3.39
N LYS A 99 -21.56 7.84 2.80
CA LYS A 99 -20.94 6.51 2.79
C LYS A 99 -19.51 6.61 3.27
N GLU A 100 -19.06 5.58 3.98
CA GLU A 100 -17.69 5.46 4.44
C GLU A 100 -16.96 4.33 3.70
N PHE A 101 -15.66 4.51 3.49
CA PHE A 101 -14.73 3.50 2.99
C PHE A 101 -13.33 3.80 3.53
N THR A 102 -12.39 2.87 3.37
CA THR A 102 -11.04 3.01 3.91
C THR A 102 -9.98 3.02 2.81
N ILE A 103 -8.91 3.76 3.05
CA ILE A 103 -7.67 3.71 2.28
C ILE A 103 -6.58 3.28 3.25
N SER A 104 -6.01 2.09 3.02
CA SER A 104 -4.88 1.57 3.77
C SER A 104 -3.61 1.70 2.94
N VAL A 105 -2.54 2.20 3.54
CA VAL A 105 -1.24 2.39 2.89
C VAL A 105 -0.19 1.55 3.58
N LEU A 106 0.38 0.63 2.81
CA LEU A 106 1.48 -0.22 3.25
C LEU A 106 2.76 0.60 3.38
N PRO A 107 3.61 0.34 4.38
CA PRO A 107 4.90 1.00 4.53
C PRO A 107 5.90 0.55 3.47
N ASN A 108 7.02 1.27 3.35
CA ASN A 108 8.19 0.75 2.68
C ASN A 108 8.82 -0.35 3.53
N VAL A 109 9.05 -1.50 2.90
CA VAL A 109 9.76 -2.60 3.53
C VAL A 109 11.25 -2.46 3.25
N GLU A 110 12.06 -2.43 4.29
CA GLU A 110 13.51 -2.38 4.21
C GLU A 110 14.13 -3.64 4.82
N LEU A 111 15.13 -4.18 4.14
CA LEU A 111 15.92 -5.29 4.67
C LEU A 111 16.77 -4.78 5.83
N ILE A 112 16.80 -5.52 6.93
CA ILE A 112 17.76 -5.25 8.02
C ILE A 112 19.16 -5.60 7.50
N PRO A 113 20.13 -4.67 7.57
CA PRO A 113 21.47 -4.93 7.08
C PRO A 113 22.10 -6.17 7.75
N ILE A 114 22.76 -7.00 6.94
CA ILE A 114 23.49 -8.17 7.40
C ILE A 114 24.96 -7.79 7.45
N ASP A 115 25.61 -8.10 8.57
CA ASP A 115 27.05 -7.87 8.73
C ASP A 115 27.88 -8.80 7.83
N ASP A 116 29.08 -8.36 7.46
CA ASP A 116 30.02 -9.15 6.69
C ASP A 116 30.38 -10.44 7.43
N ILE A 117 30.31 -11.58 6.75
CA ILE A 117 30.58 -12.90 7.30
C ILE A 117 31.87 -13.45 6.70
N THR A 118 32.78 -13.92 7.55
CA THR A 118 33.96 -14.68 7.14
C THR A 118 33.81 -16.12 7.58
N ILE A 119 33.88 -17.03 6.62
CA ILE A 119 33.60 -18.46 6.84
C ILE A 119 34.63 -19.33 6.12
N CYS A 120 34.92 -20.51 6.64
CA CYS A 120 35.85 -21.44 6.01
C CYS A 120 35.14 -22.42 5.07
N HIS A 121 35.90 -22.97 4.10
CA HIS A 121 35.43 -24.07 3.27
C HIS A 121 34.92 -25.25 4.12
N GLY A 122 33.73 -25.74 3.80
CA GLY A 122 33.08 -26.84 4.48
C GLY A 122 32.27 -26.45 5.73
N GLU A 123 32.28 -25.20 6.12
CA GLU A 123 31.39 -24.69 7.17
C GLU A 123 29.99 -24.34 6.61
N VAL A 124 28.99 -24.33 7.47
CA VAL A 124 27.62 -23.99 7.11
C VAL A 124 27.40 -22.49 7.29
N LEU A 125 27.01 -21.83 6.22
CA LEU A 125 26.52 -20.45 6.26
C LEU A 125 25.06 -20.47 6.69
N GLU A 126 24.75 -19.74 7.75
CA GLU A 126 23.37 -19.50 8.21
C GLU A 126 23.12 -17.99 8.23
N VAL A 127 22.18 -17.54 7.42
CA VAL A 127 21.75 -16.13 7.33
C VAL A 127 20.24 -16.09 7.21
N ASP A 128 19.59 -15.39 8.12
CA ASP A 128 18.16 -15.10 8.03
C ASP A 128 17.97 -13.69 7.48
N PHE A 129 17.08 -13.54 6.50
CA PHE A 129 16.69 -12.24 5.97
C PHE A 129 15.56 -11.70 6.83
N GLU A 130 15.81 -10.57 7.46
CA GLU A 130 14.83 -9.87 8.29
C GLU A 130 14.51 -8.50 7.71
N THR A 131 13.30 -8.02 7.96
CA THR A 131 12.85 -6.70 7.54
C THR A 131 12.35 -5.89 8.73
N ASN A 132 12.26 -4.58 8.55
CA ASN A 132 11.68 -3.67 9.52
C ASN A 132 10.14 -3.76 9.64
N PHE A 133 9.50 -4.56 8.79
CA PHE A 133 8.04 -4.73 8.73
C PHE A 133 7.62 -6.10 9.25
N THR A 134 6.63 -6.13 10.14
CA THR A 134 6.12 -7.36 10.78
C THR A 134 4.72 -7.77 10.32
N GLY A 135 4.08 -6.97 9.44
CA GLY A 135 2.73 -7.24 8.95
C GLY A 135 2.71 -7.89 7.57
N GLY A 136 1.70 -8.69 7.29
CA GLY A 136 1.49 -9.27 5.96
C GLY A 136 2.45 -10.39 5.59
N THR A 137 2.60 -10.64 4.29
CA THR A 137 3.50 -11.64 3.72
C THR A 137 4.64 -10.96 2.98
N ILE A 138 5.88 -11.28 3.36
CA ILE A 138 7.08 -10.78 2.70
C ILE A 138 7.64 -11.89 1.82
N SER A 139 8.03 -11.53 0.60
CA SER A 139 8.78 -12.41 -0.29
C SER A 139 10.18 -11.84 -0.51
N TYR A 140 11.14 -12.72 -0.56
CA TYR A 140 12.54 -12.38 -0.78
C TYR A 140 12.97 -12.82 -2.17
N ASN A 141 13.96 -12.14 -2.71
CA ASN A 141 14.66 -12.54 -3.91
C ASN A 141 16.13 -12.18 -3.72
N TRP A 142 17.01 -13.18 -3.78
CA TRP A 142 18.44 -12.99 -3.58
C TRP A 142 19.25 -13.57 -4.73
N GLU A 143 20.38 -12.98 -4.99
CA GLU A 143 21.35 -13.41 -6.01
C GLU A 143 22.76 -13.26 -5.45
N SER A 144 23.64 -14.20 -5.78
CA SER A 144 25.07 -14.18 -5.43
C SER A 144 25.91 -13.88 -6.66
N SER A 145 26.90 -12.99 -6.50
CA SER A 145 27.85 -12.63 -7.56
C SER A 145 28.76 -13.79 -7.98
N GLU A 146 28.98 -14.77 -7.10
CA GLU A 146 29.86 -15.90 -7.33
C GLU A 146 29.19 -17.22 -6.94
N THR A 147 29.59 -18.30 -7.59
CA THR A 147 29.09 -19.65 -7.28
C THR A 147 29.91 -20.26 -6.14
N ILE A 148 29.48 -20.06 -4.90
CA ILE A 148 30.05 -20.71 -3.71
C ILE A 148 29.17 -21.83 -3.17
N PHE A 149 28.01 -22.00 -3.76
CA PHE A 149 27.05 -23.00 -3.38
C PHE A 149 27.36 -24.33 -4.10
N SER A 150 26.95 -25.42 -3.52
CA SER A 150 26.92 -26.67 -4.27
C SER A 150 26.04 -26.48 -5.51
N GLU A 151 26.40 -27.15 -6.61
CA GLU A 151 25.60 -27.05 -7.88
C GLU A 151 24.10 -27.33 -7.69
N ALA A 152 23.70 -27.89 -6.55
CA ALA A 152 22.29 -28.17 -6.24
C ALA A 152 21.47 -26.98 -5.77
N ILE A 153 22.10 -25.88 -5.32
CA ILE A 153 21.40 -24.70 -4.75
C ILE A 153 21.32 -23.56 -5.77
N GLY A 154 22.31 -23.47 -6.66
CA GLY A 154 22.40 -22.33 -7.59
C GLY A 154 22.92 -21.06 -6.89
N ASN A 155 22.89 -19.93 -7.61
CA ASN A 155 23.36 -18.63 -7.15
C ASN A 155 22.23 -17.60 -6.97
N GLN A 156 21.00 -18.05 -6.91
CA GLN A 156 19.81 -17.22 -6.70
C GLN A 156 18.71 -18.03 -6.01
N GLY A 157 17.83 -17.36 -5.30
CA GLY A 157 16.69 -17.99 -4.64
C GLY A 157 15.65 -17.02 -4.12
N THR A 158 14.61 -17.57 -3.51
CA THR A 158 13.49 -16.82 -2.95
C THR A 158 13.22 -17.18 -1.49
N ASP A 159 14.08 -17.96 -0.88
CA ASP A 159 13.94 -18.35 0.53
C ASP A 159 14.22 -17.15 1.44
N SER A 160 13.61 -17.15 2.63
CA SER A 160 13.83 -16.14 3.67
C SER A 160 15.14 -16.33 4.44
N SER A 161 15.91 -17.34 4.12
CA SER A 161 17.20 -17.62 4.76
C SER A 161 18.15 -18.37 3.85
N LEU A 162 19.43 -18.23 4.12
CA LEU A 162 20.50 -19.04 3.54
C LEU A 162 20.96 -20.05 4.61
N ASN A 163 20.96 -21.32 4.27
CA ASN A 163 21.46 -22.37 5.14
C ASN A 163 22.09 -23.48 4.27
N PHE A 164 23.41 -23.40 4.05
CA PHE A 164 24.13 -24.36 3.21
C PHE A 164 25.62 -24.38 3.51
N GLU A 165 26.27 -25.49 3.16
CA GLU A 165 27.72 -25.66 3.25
C GLU A 165 28.43 -24.85 2.17
N VAL A 166 29.39 -24.02 2.58
CA VAL A 166 30.18 -23.15 1.68
C VAL A 166 31.32 -23.91 1.06
N VAL A 167 31.47 -23.82 -0.27
CA VAL A 167 32.53 -24.48 -1.02
C VAL A 167 33.45 -23.44 -1.67
N ASN A 168 34.72 -23.44 -1.27
CA ASN A 168 35.76 -22.67 -1.92
C ASN A 168 36.89 -23.63 -2.35
N ASN A 169 36.95 -23.93 -3.64
CA ASN A 169 37.96 -24.76 -4.24
C ASN A 169 39.18 -23.97 -4.74
N ASN A 170 39.19 -22.64 -4.55
CA ASN A 170 40.33 -21.80 -4.90
C ASN A 170 41.37 -21.78 -3.77
N PRO A 171 42.67 -21.62 -4.10
CA PRO A 171 43.73 -21.45 -3.10
C PRO A 171 43.67 -20.08 -2.40
N ASN A 172 42.85 -19.13 -2.90
CA ASN A 172 42.69 -17.80 -2.34
C ASN A 172 41.26 -17.60 -1.78
N SER A 173 41.12 -16.61 -0.90
CA SER A 173 39.80 -16.18 -0.43
C SER A 173 38.94 -15.66 -1.61
N ILE A 174 37.64 -15.94 -1.55
CA ILE A 174 36.64 -15.44 -2.49
C ILE A 174 35.82 -14.40 -1.72
N LEU A 175 35.60 -13.23 -2.33
CA LEU A 175 34.65 -12.23 -1.85
C LEU A 175 33.37 -12.34 -2.66
N ILE A 176 32.24 -12.30 -1.99
CA ILE A 176 30.91 -12.45 -2.56
C ILE A 176 30.06 -11.26 -2.11
N SER A 177 29.29 -10.73 -3.01
CA SER A 177 28.33 -9.65 -2.76
C SER A 177 26.95 -10.02 -3.32
#